data_95b8d384eac20e2743eb6c3d0c016ee4
#
_entry.id   95b8d384eac20e2743eb6c3d0c016ee4
#
_cell.length_a   1.000
_cell.length_b   1.000
_cell.length_c   1.000
_cell.angle_alpha   90.00
_cell.angle_beta   90.00
_cell.angle_gamma   90.00
#
_symmetry.space_group_name_H-M   'P 1'
#
loop_
_entity.id
_entity.type
_entity.pdbx_description
1 polymer ?
#
loop_
_entity_poly.entity_id
_entity_poly.type
_entity_poly.pdbx_seq_one_letter_code
_entity_poly.pdbx_strand_id
1 'polypeptide(L)'
;MTKRPIRFYQVGSFAVGNRLLSDEERTVQSDPERTNSIDSGHRACQGCGEALGARYALDAAMRATNNQVVAVNATGCLEVFSTPYPETSWRIPWLHSLFGNAPAVATGVAAALRVKGRNDVRVISQGGDGSTVDSGVRR
;
A
#
# COMPACT_ATOMS: atom_id res chain seq x y z
N MET A 1 21.79 -25.18 6.46
CA MET A 1 20.58 -24.89 5.67
C MET A 1 20.88 -25.04 4.20
N THR A 2 20.21 -25.96 3.51
CA THR A 2 20.44 -26.21 2.09
C THR A 2 19.71 -25.11 1.30
N LYS A 3 20.46 -24.21 0.66
CA LYS A 3 19.85 -23.22 -0.24
C LYS A 3 19.11 -23.95 -1.35
N ARG A 4 17.82 -23.67 -1.50
CA ARG A 4 17.04 -24.21 -2.60
C ARG A 4 17.55 -23.65 -3.93
N PRO A 5 17.63 -24.47 -4.99
CA PRO A 5 18.14 -23.99 -6.26
C PRO A 5 17.19 -22.95 -6.88
N ILE A 6 17.77 -21.98 -7.54
CA ILE A 6 17.01 -21.06 -8.39
C ILE A 6 16.42 -21.87 -9.55
N ARG A 7 15.11 -21.76 -9.75
CA ARG A 7 14.44 -22.36 -10.91
C ARG A 7 14.09 -21.26 -11.89
N PHE A 8 14.34 -21.53 -13.15
CA PHE A 8 13.97 -20.67 -14.25
C PHE A 8 12.87 -21.32 -15.06
N TYR A 9 11.83 -20.56 -15.36
CA TYR A 9 10.77 -20.99 -16.26
C TYR A 9 10.92 -20.27 -17.57
N GLN A 10 10.83 -21.02 -18.65
CA GLN A 10 10.82 -20.46 -19.99
C GLN A 10 9.37 -20.29 -20.44
N VAL A 11 9.01 -19.08 -20.84
CA VAL A 11 7.72 -18.77 -21.43
C VAL A 11 7.98 -18.22 -22.83
N GLY A 12 7.74 -19.05 -23.82
CA GLY A 12 8.13 -18.73 -25.19
C GLY A 12 9.65 -18.57 -25.32
N SER A 13 10.09 -17.41 -25.79
CA SER A 13 11.52 -17.06 -25.91
C SER A 13 12.10 -16.40 -24.65
N PHE A 14 11.31 -16.20 -23.61
CA PHE A 14 11.73 -15.51 -22.39
C PHE A 14 11.95 -16.50 -21.25
N ALA A 15 13.09 -16.36 -20.58
CA ALA A 15 13.36 -17.08 -19.33
C ALA A 15 12.92 -16.19 -18.16
N VAL A 16 11.98 -16.68 -17.36
CA VAL A 16 11.55 -16.03 -16.13
C VAL A 16 12.21 -16.73 -14.95
N GLY A 17 13.01 -16.00 -14.19
CA GLY A 17 13.60 -16.51 -12.97
C GLY A 17 12.54 -16.67 -11.87
N ASN A 18 12.41 -17.88 -11.34
CA ASN A 18 11.65 -18.12 -10.13
C ASN A 18 12.58 -18.69 -9.06
N ARG A 19 12.78 -17.90 -8.03
CA ARG A 19 13.61 -18.26 -6.89
C ARG A 19 12.74 -18.84 -5.79
N LEU A 20 12.89 -20.13 -5.54
CA LEU A 20 12.32 -20.74 -4.36
C LEU A 20 13.20 -20.38 -3.15
N LEU A 21 12.72 -19.49 -2.33
CA LEU A 21 13.39 -19.02 -1.13
C LEU A 21 13.03 -19.91 0.06
N SER A 22 13.92 -20.03 1.04
CA SER A 22 13.58 -20.55 2.36
C SER A 22 12.57 -19.60 3.03
N ASP A 23 11.90 -20.08 4.07
CA ASP A 23 10.89 -19.27 4.76
C ASP A 23 11.49 -17.95 5.31
N GLU A 24 12.76 -17.98 5.74
CA GLU A 24 13.47 -16.80 6.22
C GLU A 24 13.87 -15.82 5.10
N GLU A 25 13.94 -16.30 3.87
CA GLU A 25 14.31 -15.50 2.70
C GLU A 25 13.06 -15.01 1.92
N ARG A 26 11.87 -15.46 2.29
CA ARG A 26 10.64 -15.04 1.60
C ARG A 26 10.42 -13.54 1.75
N THR A 27 10.08 -12.93 0.65
CA THR A 27 9.64 -11.54 0.66
C THR A 27 8.21 -11.44 1.19
N VAL A 28 7.81 -10.24 1.58
CA VAL A 28 6.44 -9.95 2.02
C VAL A 28 5.40 -10.46 1.02
N GLN A 29 5.69 -10.44 -0.27
CA GLN A 29 4.75 -10.87 -1.32
C GLN A 29 4.61 -12.37 -1.48
N SER A 30 5.58 -13.14 -1.03
CA SER A 30 5.57 -14.60 -1.15
C SER A 30 5.21 -15.34 0.13
N ASP A 31 4.94 -14.62 1.20
CA ASP A 31 4.50 -15.19 2.47
C ASP A 31 2.99 -15.52 2.39
N PRO A 32 2.59 -16.79 2.54
CA PRO A 32 1.19 -17.19 2.48
C PRO A 32 0.34 -16.67 3.65
N GLU A 33 0.98 -16.41 4.80
CA GLU A 33 0.30 -15.90 6.00
C GLU A 33 0.21 -14.36 6.02
N ARG A 34 0.67 -13.72 4.97
CA ARG A 34 0.68 -12.28 4.89
C ARG A 34 -0.73 -11.69 4.88
N THR A 35 -0.94 -10.68 5.71
CA THR A 35 -2.12 -9.81 5.63
C THR A 35 -1.87 -8.71 4.59
N ASN A 36 -2.72 -8.65 3.57
CA ASN A 36 -2.69 -7.60 2.56
C ASN A 36 -3.43 -6.35 3.05
N SER A 37 -2.94 -5.19 2.68
CA SER A 37 -3.61 -3.90 2.92
C SER A 37 -4.85 -3.71 2.06
N ILE A 38 -4.88 -4.34 0.88
CA ILE A 38 -6.00 -4.29 -0.05
C ILE A 38 -6.56 -5.70 -0.29
N ASP A 39 -7.87 -5.82 -0.26
CA ASP A 39 -8.59 -7.06 -0.46
C ASP A 39 -8.98 -7.28 -1.92
N SER A 40 -9.49 -8.46 -2.21
CA SER A 40 -10.12 -8.78 -3.49
C SER A 40 -11.38 -7.92 -3.70
N GLY A 41 -11.78 -7.78 -4.97
CA GLY A 41 -12.97 -6.99 -5.33
C GLY A 41 -12.68 -5.55 -5.74
N HIS A 42 -11.42 -5.09 -5.66
CA HIS A 42 -11.03 -3.81 -6.23
C HIS A 42 -11.15 -3.82 -7.77
N ARG A 43 -11.27 -2.65 -8.37
CA ARG A 43 -11.46 -2.46 -9.82
C ARG A 43 -10.19 -1.98 -10.53
N ALA A 44 -9.02 -2.29 -10.01
CA ALA A 44 -7.76 -1.92 -10.67
C ALA A 44 -7.62 -2.64 -12.01
N CYS A 45 -7.04 -1.97 -12.99
CA CYS A 45 -6.70 -2.57 -14.27
C CYS A 45 -5.73 -3.75 -14.09
N GLN A 46 -5.75 -4.68 -15.01
CA GLN A 46 -4.76 -5.76 -15.03
C GLN A 46 -3.34 -5.19 -15.12
N GLY A 47 -2.45 -5.63 -14.21
CA GLY A 47 -1.08 -5.15 -14.18
C GLY A 47 -0.92 -3.70 -13.72
N CYS A 48 -1.89 -3.13 -13.02
CA CYS A 48 -1.84 -1.75 -12.54
C CYS A 48 -0.65 -1.54 -11.58
N GLY A 49 0.33 -0.77 -12.03
CA GLY A 49 1.52 -0.44 -11.23
C GLY A 49 1.20 0.41 -10.02
N GLU A 50 0.21 1.30 -10.10
CA GLU A 50 -0.24 2.14 -9.00
C GLU A 50 -0.86 1.29 -7.87
N ALA A 51 -1.76 0.37 -8.20
CA ALA A 51 -2.36 -0.54 -7.24
C ALA A 51 -1.30 -1.42 -6.56
N LEU A 52 -0.35 -1.90 -7.33
CA LEU A 52 0.74 -2.74 -6.83
C LEU A 52 1.68 -1.94 -5.92
N GLY A 53 2.06 -0.73 -6.32
CA GLY A 53 2.92 0.15 -5.55
C GLY A 53 2.29 0.58 -4.22
N ALA A 54 1.03 1.01 -4.25
CA ALA A 54 0.27 1.38 -3.06
C ALA A 54 0.13 0.20 -2.07
N ARG A 55 -0.19 -0.98 -2.59
CA ARG A 55 -0.25 -2.21 -1.79
C ARG A 55 1.08 -2.50 -1.11
N TYR A 56 2.19 -2.48 -1.86
CA TYR A 56 3.50 -2.79 -1.29
C TYR A 56 3.92 -1.80 -0.21
N ALA A 57 3.67 -0.52 -0.42
CA ALA A 57 3.98 0.51 0.55
C ALA A 57 3.16 0.33 1.84
N LEU A 58 1.87 0.09 1.73
CA LEU A 58 1.00 -0.09 2.88
C LEU A 58 1.22 -1.43 3.59
N ASP A 59 1.45 -2.52 2.86
CA ASP A 59 1.81 -3.82 3.45
C ASP A 59 3.10 -3.70 4.29
N ALA A 60 4.10 -2.99 3.78
CA ALA A 60 5.33 -2.73 4.51
C ALA A 60 5.09 -1.88 5.76
N ALA A 61 4.27 -0.84 5.65
CA ALA A 61 3.92 0.01 6.76
C ALA A 61 3.13 -0.74 7.85
N MET A 62 2.16 -1.56 7.47
CA MET A 62 1.39 -2.40 8.41
C MET A 62 2.32 -3.29 9.23
N ARG A 63 3.28 -3.92 8.59
CA ARG A 63 4.26 -4.77 9.29
C ARG A 63 5.16 -3.97 10.21
N ALA A 64 5.68 -2.84 9.74
CA ALA A 64 6.59 -1.99 10.53
C ALA A 64 5.91 -1.35 11.74
N THR A 65 4.58 -1.21 11.72
CA THR A 65 3.80 -0.53 12.76
C THR A 65 2.88 -1.46 13.54
N ASN A 66 3.00 -2.74 13.33
CA ASN A 66 2.08 -3.73 13.91
C ASN A 66 0.60 -3.36 13.63
N ASN A 67 0.30 -3.04 12.38
CA ASN A 67 -1.00 -2.60 11.89
C ASN A 67 -1.52 -1.25 12.43
N GLN A 68 -0.69 -0.49 13.14
CA GLN A 68 -1.05 0.85 13.62
C GLN A 68 -0.82 1.89 12.52
N VAL A 69 -1.65 1.86 11.50
CA VAL A 69 -1.55 2.74 10.33
C VAL A 69 -2.90 3.26 9.89
N VAL A 70 -2.93 4.50 9.43
CA VAL A 70 -4.07 5.14 8.76
C VAL A 70 -3.59 5.64 7.41
N ALA A 71 -4.30 5.34 6.35
CA ALA A 71 -4.02 5.89 5.03
C ALA A 71 -4.97 7.04 4.68
N VAL A 72 -4.44 8.06 4.05
CA VAL A 72 -5.20 9.19 3.50
C VAL A 72 -4.91 9.28 2.02
N ASN A 73 -5.94 9.19 1.20
CA ASN A 73 -5.83 9.25 -0.25
C ASN A 73 -6.44 10.53 -0.82
N ALA A 74 -5.81 11.05 -1.85
CA ALA A 74 -6.45 12.03 -2.73
C ALA A 74 -7.33 11.32 -3.77
N THR A 75 -8.32 12.04 -4.31
CA THR A 75 -9.08 11.59 -5.46
C THR A 75 -8.13 11.29 -6.63
N GLY A 76 -8.31 10.14 -7.24
CA GLY A 76 -7.49 9.67 -8.36
C GLY A 76 -7.76 8.20 -8.66
N CYS A 77 -6.96 7.59 -9.52
CA CYS A 77 -7.14 6.17 -9.86
C CYS A 77 -7.10 5.27 -8.62
N LEU A 78 -6.22 5.56 -7.67
CA LEU A 78 -6.08 4.77 -6.44
C LEU A 78 -7.37 4.74 -5.62
N GLU A 79 -8.07 5.85 -5.51
CA GLU A 79 -9.36 5.90 -4.86
C GLU A 79 -10.42 5.19 -5.71
N VAL A 80 -10.53 5.50 -7.00
CA VAL A 80 -11.58 4.99 -7.89
C VAL A 80 -11.61 3.47 -7.94
N PHE A 81 -10.46 2.81 -8.03
CA PHE A 81 -10.45 1.36 -8.10
C PHE A 81 -10.61 0.67 -6.73
N SER A 82 -10.30 1.35 -5.64
CA SER A 82 -10.27 0.76 -4.29
C SER A 82 -11.54 0.98 -3.48
N THR A 83 -12.46 1.83 -3.97
CA THR A 83 -13.73 2.15 -3.31
C THR A 83 -14.95 1.69 -4.11
N PRO A 84 -15.16 0.37 -4.32
CA PRO A 84 -16.40 -0.12 -4.88
C PRO A 84 -17.53 0.15 -3.88
N TYR A 85 -18.48 0.99 -4.28
CA TYR A 85 -19.65 1.29 -3.43
C TYR A 85 -20.44 0.00 -3.07
N PRO A 86 -20.89 -0.16 -1.83
CA PRO A 86 -20.84 0.77 -0.68
C PRO A 86 -19.60 0.60 0.21
N GLU A 87 -18.64 -0.22 -0.17
CA GLU A 87 -17.52 -0.64 0.65
C GLU A 87 -16.18 -0.12 0.08
N THR A 88 -15.13 -0.30 0.85
CA THR A 88 -13.76 -0.10 0.39
C THR A 88 -13.02 -1.43 0.36
N SER A 89 -12.06 -1.56 -0.54
CA SER A 89 -11.16 -2.73 -0.58
C SER A 89 -9.99 -2.63 0.41
N TRP A 90 -9.87 -1.52 1.13
CA TRP A 90 -8.79 -1.35 2.11
C TRP A 90 -9.11 -2.04 3.43
N ARG A 91 -8.15 -2.80 3.95
CA ARG A 91 -8.22 -3.47 5.26
C ARG A 91 -7.63 -2.65 6.41
N ILE A 92 -7.33 -1.40 6.16
CA ILE A 92 -6.81 -0.43 7.13
C ILE A 92 -7.77 0.75 7.24
N PRO A 93 -7.75 1.52 8.33
CA PRO A 93 -8.43 2.80 8.38
C PRO A 93 -7.98 3.68 7.22
N TRP A 94 -8.93 4.10 6.41
CA TRP A 94 -8.68 4.80 5.17
C TRP A 94 -9.59 6.01 5.03
N LEU A 95 -9.02 7.11 4.61
CA LEU A 95 -9.71 8.39 4.41
C LEU A 95 -9.53 8.85 2.98
N HIS A 96 -10.62 9.16 2.33
CA HIS A 96 -10.62 9.82 1.02
C HIS A 96 -10.70 11.33 1.19
N SER A 97 -9.91 12.06 0.45
CA SER A 97 -9.92 13.51 0.38
C SER A 97 -9.96 13.99 -1.07
N LEU A 98 -10.14 15.28 -1.25
CA LEU A 98 -10.18 15.91 -2.58
C LEU A 98 -8.86 15.74 -3.35
N PHE A 99 -8.92 16.02 -4.67
CA PHE A 99 -7.71 16.10 -5.49
C PHE A 99 -6.65 17.00 -4.83
N GLY A 100 -5.41 16.52 -4.81
CA GLY A 100 -4.28 17.27 -4.27
C GLY A 100 -4.25 17.42 -2.75
N ASN A 101 -5.29 17.04 -2.01
CA ASN A 101 -5.47 17.42 -0.61
C ASN A 101 -5.04 16.36 0.41
N ALA A 102 -4.65 15.16 -0.01
CA ALA A 102 -4.30 14.08 0.94
C ALA A 102 -3.18 14.46 1.92
N PRO A 103 -2.09 15.12 1.53
CA PRO A 103 -1.04 15.50 2.48
C PRO A 103 -1.50 16.49 3.56
N ALA A 104 -2.35 17.45 3.18
CA ALA A 104 -2.90 18.42 4.12
C ALA A 104 -3.82 17.74 5.15
N VAL A 105 -4.70 16.83 4.70
CA VAL A 105 -5.57 16.05 5.58
C VAL A 105 -4.75 15.11 6.46
N ALA A 106 -3.74 14.45 5.91
CA ALA A 106 -2.85 13.59 6.69
C ALA A 106 -2.14 14.35 7.81
N THR A 107 -1.73 15.59 7.56
CA THR A 107 -1.15 16.47 8.59
C THR A 107 -2.13 16.72 9.73
N GLY A 108 -3.40 17.01 9.40
CA GLY A 108 -4.47 17.21 10.38
C GLY A 108 -4.76 15.94 11.19
N VAL A 109 -4.84 14.80 10.53
CA VAL A 109 -5.04 13.49 11.19
C VAL A 109 -3.88 13.18 12.14
N ALA A 110 -2.65 13.40 11.71
CA ALA A 110 -1.47 13.16 12.56
C ALA A 110 -1.46 14.09 13.78
N ALA A 111 -1.84 15.35 13.62
CA ALA A 111 -1.97 16.30 14.73
C ALA A 111 -3.05 15.86 15.73
N ALA A 112 -4.20 15.43 15.23
CA ALA A 112 -5.31 14.94 16.06
C ALA A 112 -4.93 13.68 16.84
N LEU A 113 -4.20 12.75 16.22
CA LEU A 113 -3.70 11.55 16.89
C LEU A 113 -2.74 11.89 18.03
N ARG A 114 -1.83 12.84 17.82
CA ARG A 114 -0.92 13.33 18.88
C ARG A 114 -1.69 13.90 20.07
N VAL A 115 -2.69 14.76 19.82
CA VAL A 115 -3.52 15.34 20.88
C VAL A 115 -4.27 14.25 21.66
N LYS A 116 -4.66 13.16 21.00
CA LYS A 116 -5.30 12.00 21.61
C LYS A 116 -4.32 11.04 22.28
N GLY A 117 -3.03 11.33 22.30
CA GLY A 117 -1.99 10.46 22.87
C GLY A 117 -1.66 9.22 22.04
N ARG A 118 -2.18 9.12 20.80
CA ARG A 118 -1.96 7.99 19.88
C ARG A 118 -0.71 8.21 19.03
N ASN A 119 0.45 8.21 19.68
CA ASN A 119 1.75 8.38 19.03
C ASN A 119 2.26 7.09 18.35
N ASP A 120 1.60 5.99 18.58
CA ASP A 120 1.84 4.66 18.02
C ASP A 120 1.34 4.53 16.58
N VAL A 121 0.34 5.34 16.19
CA VAL A 121 -0.28 5.28 14.86
C VAL A 121 0.49 6.11 13.85
N ARG A 122 0.79 5.51 12.69
CA ARG A 122 1.40 6.21 11.55
C ARG A 122 0.35 6.62 10.54
N VAL A 123 0.47 7.83 10.04
CA VAL A 123 -0.41 8.34 8.97
C VAL A 123 0.38 8.36 7.67
N ILE A 124 -0.17 7.73 6.65
CA ILE A 124 0.43 7.65 5.32
C ILE A 124 -0.46 8.39 4.35
N SER A 125 0.12 9.37 3.68
CA SER A 125 -0.54 10.07 2.59
C SER A 125 -0.19 9.43 1.26
N GLN A 126 -1.21 9.15 0.47
CA GLN A 126 -1.07 8.64 -0.89
C GLN A 126 -1.74 9.61 -1.86
N GLY A 127 -1.02 10.00 -2.86
CA GLY A 127 -1.50 10.90 -3.89
C GLY A 127 -0.77 10.64 -5.21
N GLY A 128 -1.34 11.11 -6.31
CA GLY A 128 -0.66 11.15 -7.59
C GLY A 128 0.51 12.15 -7.56
N ASP A 129 1.20 12.25 -8.68
CA ASP A 129 2.33 13.16 -8.88
C ASP A 129 1.99 14.61 -8.54
N GLY A 130 0.88 15.13 -9.06
CA GLY A 130 0.44 16.50 -8.80
C GLY A 130 0.13 16.76 -7.33
N SER A 131 -0.58 15.85 -6.64
CA SER A 131 -0.94 16.06 -5.25
C SER A 131 0.25 15.96 -4.30
N THR A 132 1.26 15.22 -4.67
CA THR A 132 2.46 15.06 -3.86
C THR A 132 3.32 16.33 -3.88
N VAL A 133 3.26 17.11 -4.96
CA VAL A 133 4.05 18.33 -5.13
C VAL A 133 3.31 19.58 -4.66
N ASP A 134 1.98 19.58 -4.67
CA ASP A 134 1.18 20.78 -4.46
C ASP A 134 0.93 21.12 -2.98
N SER A 135 0.02 20.44 -2.33
CA SER A 135 -0.58 20.97 -1.09
C SER A 135 0.08 20.56 0.22
N GLY A 136 0.96 19.59 0.23
CA GLY A 136 1.42 18.97 1.47
C GLY A 136 2.92 18.97 1.72
N VAL A 137 3.71 19.26 0.73
CA VAL A 137 5.18 19.13 0.80
C VAL A 137 5.88 20.48 1.06
N ARG A 138 5.14 21.58 1.03
CA ARG A 138 5.70 22.94 1.24
C ARG A 138 5.79 23.32 2.71
N ARG A 139 6.32 22.45 3.56
CA ARG A 139 6.64 22.85 4.94
C ARG A 139 7.97 22.27 5.37
#